data_7d7c1226ce0908c2a067fa49f9f39175
#
_entry.id   7d7c1226ce0908c2a067fa49f9f39175
#
_cell.length_a   1.000
_cell.length_b   1.000
_cell.length_c   1.000
_cell.angle_alpha   90.00
_cell.angle_beta   90.00
_cell.angle_gamma   90.00
#
_symmetry.space_group_name_H-M   'P 1'
#
loop_
_entity.id
_entity.type
_entity.pdbx_description
1 polymer ?
#
loop_
_entity_poly.entity_id
_entity_poly.type
_entity_poly.pdbx_seq_one_letter_code
_entity_poly.pdbx_strand_id
1 'polypeptide(L)'
;MSLLEIKVPDMEWLLEAPLITLLVGATLGVLFEAVIPRGYRYHTQSGLAALVTVTALGLTLYNWAGGQFKIIAPGSIALDGPAYFFWSLLLLAGLGAVALFAERTVAGGVSAFAASAATVPGSPLEREAE
;
A
#
# COMPACT_ATOMS: atom_id res chain seq x y z
N MET A 1 -36.75 -9.66 -28.97
CA MET A 1 -35.36 -9.21 -29.15
C MET A 1 -35.02 -8.26 -27.99
N SER A 2 -34.60 -8.79 -26.88
CA SER A 2 -34.11 -7.95 -25.75
C SER A 2 -32.66 -7.53 -26.08
N LEU A 3 -32.58 -6.38 -26.74
CA LEU A 3 -31.32 -5.75 -27.07
C LEU A 3 -30.69 -5.21 -25.78
N LEU A 4 -29.62 -5.85 -25.35
CA LEU A 4 -28.65 -5.28 -24.43
C LEU A 4 -29.21 -4.82 -23.08
N GLU A 5 -29.71 -5.76 -22.31
CA GLU A 5 -29.73 -5.58 -20.87
C GLU A 5 -28.25 -5.56 -20.43
N ILE A 6 -27.69 -4.38 -20.38
CA ILE A 6 -26.38 -4.17 -19.73
C ILE A 6 -26.61 -4.44 -18.26
N LYS A 7 -26.43 -5.69 -17.87
CA LYS A 7 -26.48 -6.10 -16.47
C LYS A 7 -25.29 -5.44 -15.79
N VAL A 8 -25.57 -4.36 -15.08
CA VAL A 8 -24.57 -3.75 -14.20
C VAL A 8 -24.14 -4.85 -13.20
N PRO A 9 -22.86 -5.22 -13.15
CA PRO A 9 -22.42 -6.23 -12.21
C PRO A 9 -22.69 -5.75 -10.79
N ASP A 10 -23.21 -6.66 -9.96
CA ASP A 10 -23.40 -6.39 -8.54
C ASP A 10 -22.01 -6.20 -7.88
N MET A 11 -21.73 -4.95 -7.50
CA MET A 11 -20.47 -4.59 -6.84
C MET A 11 -20.55 -4.95 -5.37
N GLU A 12 -19.76 -5.90 -4.94
CA GLU A 12 -19.66 -6.29 -3.53
C GLU A 12 -18.61 -5.43 -2.82
N TRP A 13 -18.96 -4.19 -2.54
CA TRP A 13 -18.08 -3.15 -1.99
C TRP A 13 -17.28 -3.58 -0.77
N LEU A 14 -17.89 -4.38 0.12
CA LEU A 14 -17.19 -4.84 1.33
C LEU A 14 -16.09 -5.84 1.01
N LEU A 15 -16.29 -6.71 0.02
CA LEU A 15 -15.30 -7.70 -0.38
C LEU A 15 -14.17 -7.09 -1.21
N GLU A 16 -14.48 -6.04 -1.96
CA GLU A 16 -13.51 -5.25 -2.74
C GLU A 16 -12.80 -4.18 -1.89
N ALA A 17 -13.32 -3.88 -0.69
CA ALA A 17 -12.84 -2.81 0.17
C ALA A 17 -11.32 -2.83 0.44
N PRO A 18 -10.64 -3.96 0.69
CA PRO A 18 -9.19 -3.97 0.86
C PRO A 18 -8.44 -3.44 -0.36
N LEU A 19 -8.85 -3.84 -1.58
CA LEU A 19 -8.24 -3.38 -2.83
C LEU A 19 -8.52 -1.90 -3.08
N ILE A 20 -9.75 -1.47 -2.85
CA ILE A 20 -10.15 -0.06 -2.99
C ILE A 20 -9.36 0.80 -2.00
N THR A 21 -9.19 0.35 -0.77
CA THR A 21 -8.40 1.06 0.24
C THR A 21 -6.95 1.27 -0.19
N LEU A 22 -6.32 0.25 -0.75
CA LEU A 22 -4.95 0.35 -1.27
C LEU A 22 -4.87 1.31 -2.46
N LEU A 23 -5.82 1.24 -3.40
CA LEU A 23 -5.86 2.11 -4.57
C LEU A 23 -6.06 3.58 -4.18
N VAL A 24 -7.02 3.86 -3.32
CA VAL A 24 -7.28 5.21 -2.81
C VAL A 24 -6.08 5.71 -2.00
N GLY A 25 -5.50 4.88 -1.15
CA GLY A 25 -4.32 5.22 -0.37
C GLY A 25 -3.12 5.56 -1.24
N ALA A 26 -2.86 4.79 -2.30
CA ALA A 26 -1.80 5.08 -3.26
C ALA A 26 -2.03 6.42 -3.99
N THR A 27 -3.26 6.67 -4.42
CA THR A 27 -3.64 7.94 -5.07
C THR A 27 -3.46 9.14 -4.14
N LEU A 28 -3.92 9.02 -2.89
CA LEU A 28 -3.71 10.06 -1.88
C LEU A 28 -2.24 10.27 -1.57
N GLY A 29 -1.44 9.22 -1.56
CA GLY A 29 0.02 9.30 -1.39
C GLY A 29 0.66 10.19 -2.45
N VAL A 30 0.33 9.99 -3.71
CA VAL A 30 0.84 10.80 -4.83
C VAL A 30 0.37 12.26 -4.71
N LEU A 31 -0.90 12.48 -4.38
CA LEU A 31 -1.45 13.83 -4.20
C LEU A 31 -0.77 14.57 -3.04
N PHE A 32 -0.57 13.89 -1.92
CA PHE A 32 0.11 14.49 -0.76
C PHE A 32 1.57 14.79 -1.04
N GLU A 33 2.24 13.97 -1.84
CA GLU A 33 3.60 14.27 -2.27
C GLU A 33 3.70 15.56 -3.08
N ALA A 34 2.71 15.84 -3.91
CA ALA A 34 2.66 17.06 -4.71
C ALA A 34 2.41 18.33 -3.86
N VAL A 35 1.62 18.22 -2.79
CA VAL A 35 1.13 19.38 -2.02
C VAL A 35 1.95 19.65 -0.76
N ILE A 36 2.48 18.61 -0.09
CA ILE A 36 3.11 18.74 1.21
C ILE A 36 4.56 19.25 1.09
N PRO A 37 4.97 20.25 1.91
CA PRO A 37 6.35 20.73 1.96
C PRO A 37 7.34 19.61 2.32
N ARG A 38 8.55 19.69 1.78
CA ARG A 38 9.60 18.65 1.92
C ARG A 38 9.87 18.23 3.37
N GLY A 39 9.78 19.14 4.34
CA GLY A 39 10.08 18.85 5.74
C GLY A 39 9.11 17.88 6.42
N TYR A 40 7.84 17.87 6.02
CA TYR A 40 6.80 17.03 6.61
C TYR A 40 6.44 15.82 5.75
N ARG A 41 6.88 15.80 4.50
CA ARG A 41 6.52 14.80 3.50
C ARG A 41 6.80 13.38 3.96
N TYR A 42 7.94 13.17 4.58
CA TYR A 42 8.36 11.84 5.01
C TYR A 42 7.44 11.23 6.09
N HIS A 43 7.16 11.98 7.15
CA HIS A 43 6.30 11.50 8.24
C HIS A 43 4.85 11.31 7.77
N THR A 44 4.37 12.19 6.90
CA THR A 44 3.02 12.07 6.32
C THR A 44 2.91 10.86 5.41
N GLN A 45 3.89 10.62 4.55
CA GLN A 45 3.88 9.48 3.63
C GLN A 45 3.99 8.14 4.36
N SER A 46 4.92 8.00 5.32
CA SER A 46 5.04 6.77 6.10
C SER A 46 3.82 6.52 6.99
N GLY A 47 3.27 7.57 7.59
CA GLY A 47 2.03 7.49 8.36
C GLY A 47 0.82 7.07 7.51
N LEU A 48 0.66 7.67 6.33
CA LEU A 48 -0.39 7.31 5.38
C LEU A 48 -0.24 5.86 4.91
N ALA A 49 0.97 5.44 4.52
CA ALA A 49 1.23 4.08 4.07
C ALA A 49 0.92 3.06 5.18
N ALA A 50 1.32 3.33 6.42
CA ALA A 50 1.01 2.47 7.57
C ALA A 50 -0.51 2.40 7.81
N LEU A 51 -1.20 3.54 7.82
CA LEU A 51 -2.65 3.61 8.03
C LEU A 51 -3.41 2.81 6.96
N VAL A 52 -3.08 3.02 5.70
CA VAL A 52 -3.72 2.33 4.56
C VAL A 52 -3.49 0.83 4.63
N THR A 53 -2.27 0.40 4.91
CA THR A 53 -1.91 -1.02 5.00
C THR A 53 -2.61 -1.72 6.17
N VAL A 54 -2.66 -1.07 7.35
CA VAL A 54 -3.37 -1.60 8.52
C VAL A 54 -4.87 -1.68 8.25
N THR A 55 -5.46 -0.67 7.62
CA THR A 55 -6.88 -0.66 7.28
C THR A 55 -7.21 -1.78 6.28
N ALA A 56 -6.42 -1.94 5.24
CA ALA A 56 -6.60 -3.01 4.26
C ALA A 56 -6.44 -4.41 4.90
N LEU A 57 -5.48 -4.58 5.81
CA LEU A 57 -5.29 -5.82 6.56
C LEU A 57 -6.51 -6.11 7.45
N GLY A 58 -7.00 -5.12 8.19
CA GLY A 58 -8.20 -5.27 9.03
C GLY A 58 -9.42 -5.68 8.23
N LEU A 59 -9.66 -5.06 7.08
CA LEU A 59 -10.77 -5.42 6.17
C LEU A 59 -10.61 -6.83 5.60
N THR A 60 -9.40 -7.23 5.23
CA THR A 60 -9.11 -8.58 4.74
C THR A 60 -9.41 -9.64 5.80
N LEU A 61 -8.93 -9.43 7.02
CA LEU A 61 -9.18 -10.33 8.14
C LEU A 61 -10.66 -10.36 8.55
N TYR A 62 -11.34 -9.24 8.49
CA TYR A 62 -12.78 -9.16 8.76
C TYR A 62 -13.58 -9.99 7.74
N ASN A 63 -13.29 -9.86 6.46
CA ASN A 63 -13.95 -10.62 5.41
C ASN A 63 -13.65 -12.13 5.53
N TRP A 64 -12.41 -12.48 5.86
CA TRP A 64 -12.01 -13.87 6.08
C TRP A 64 -12.73 -14.49 7.29
N ALA A 65 -12.75 -13.80 8.43
CA ALA A 65 -13.46 -14.25 9.63
C ALA A 65 -14.97 -14.38 9.40
N GLY A 66 -15.54 -13.53 8.54
CA GLY A 66 -16.95 -13.60 8.12
C GLY A 66 -17.27 -14.75 7.15
N GLY A 67 -16.26 -15.52 6.70
CA GLY A 67 -16.45 -16.65 5.78
C GLY A 67 -16.96 -16.22 4.40
N GLN A 68 -16.61 -15.03 3.96
CA GLN A 68 -17.05 -14.46 2.69
C GLN A 68 -16.20 -15.03 1.53
N PHE A 69 -16.56 -16.25 1.08
CA PHE A 69 -15.89 -16.89 -0.05
C PHE A 69 -16.75 -16.76 -1.30
N LYS A 70 -16.28 -15.95 -2.25
CA LYS A 70 -16.99 -15.65 -3.51
C LYS A 70 -16.02 -15.32 -4.63
N ILE A 71 -16.52 -15.42 -5.86
CA ILE A 71 -15.87 -14.84 -7.03
C ILE A 71 -16.49 -13.47 -7.26
N ILE A 72 -15.68 -12.43 -7.19
CA ILE A 72 -16.09 -11.03 -7.32
C ILE A 72 -15.51 -10.40 -8.61
N ALA A 73 -15.84 -9.15 -8.86
CA ALA A 73 -15.39 -8.39 -10.04
C ALA A 73 -15.62 -9.16 -11.35
N PRO A 74 -16.88 -9.47 -11.69
CA PRO A 74 -17.45 -10.41 -12.66
C PRO A 74 -16.49 -11.52 -13.12
N GLY A 75 -16.12 -12.42 -12.18
CA GLY A 75 -15.29 -13.59 -12.48
C GLY A 75 -13.78 -13.35 -12.48
N SER A 76 -13.32 -12.14 -12.13
CA SER A 76 -11.89 -11.79 -12.20
C SER A 76 -11.12 -12.08 -10.92
N ILE A 77 -11.78 -12.06 -9.76
CA ILE A 77 -11.13 -12.22 -8.45
C ILE A 77 -11.85 -13.32 -7.67
N ALA A 78 -11.12 -14.40 -7.36
CA ALA A 78 -11.61 -15.45 -6.48
C ALA A 78 -11.19 -15.14 -5.04
N LEU A 79 -12.15 -14.98 -4.16
CA LEU A 79 -11.93 -14.84 -2.71
C LEU A 79 -12.15 -16.21 -2.07
N ASP A 80 -11.07 -16.90 -1.81
CA ASP A 80 -11.01 -18.19 -1.14
C ASP A 80 -10.04 -18.15 0.05
N GLY A 81 -9.95 -19.25 0.80
CA GLY A 81 -9.03 -19.34 1.94
C GLY A 81 -7.58 -19.01 1.57
N PRO A 82 -7.01 -19.61 0.52
CA PRO A 82 -5.69 -19.26 0.04
C PRO A 82 -5.52 -17.78 -0.34
N ALA A 83 -6.50 -17.18 -1.01
CA ALA A 83 -6.45 -15.76 -1.37
C ALA A 83 -6.36 -14.86 -0.14
N TYR A 84 -7.22 -15.06 0.85
CA TYR A 84 -7.19 -14.30 2.10
C TYR A 84 -5.87 -14.48 2.86
N PHE A 85 -5.34 -15.70 2.87
CA PHE A 85 -4.05 -15.98 3.49
C PHE A 85 -2.93 -15.19 2.81
N PHE A 86 -2.83 -15.27 1.49
CA PHE A 86 -1.79 -14.55 0.74
C PHE A 86 -1.94 -13.04 0.84
N TRP A 87 -3.16 -12.50 0.78
CA TRP A 87 -3.40 -11.08 0.97
C TRP A 87 -2.96 -10.61 2.35
N SER A 88 -3.29 -11.36 3.39
CA SER A 88 -2.86 -11.04 4.76
C SER A 88 -1.35 -11.08 4.90
N LEU A 89 -0.70 -12.07 4.32
CA LEU A 89 0.75 -12.21 4.33
C LEU A 89 1.44 -11.04 3.60
N LEU A 90 0.94 -10.67 2.42
CA LEU A 90 1.47 -9.54 1.66
C LEU A 90 1.29 -8.21 2.39
N LEU A 91 0.14 -8.00 3.04
CA LEU A 91 -0.13 -6.78 3.81
C LEU A 91 0.73 -6.70 5.07
N LEU A 92 0.97 -7.83 5.75
CA LEU A 92 1.90 -7.89 6.88
C LEU A 92 3.34 -7.61 6.44
N ALA A 93 3.78 -8.20 5.35
CA ALA A 93 5.10 -7.93 4.78
C ALA A 93 5.22 -6.45 4.35
N GLY A 94 4.18 -5.89 3.75
CA GLY A 94 4.10 -4.48 3.40
C GLY A 94 4.20 -3.57 4.62
N LEU A 95 3.51 -3.91 5.70
CA LEU A 95 3.60 -3.16 6.96
C LEU A 95 5.01 -3.21 7.56
N GLY A 96 5.65 -4.39 7.52
CA GLY A 96 7.06 -4.54 7.92
C GLY A 96 7.99 -3.67 7.07
N ALA A 97 7.79 -3.64 5.76
CA ALA A 97 8.54 -2.78 4.86
C ALA A 97 8.34 -1.29 5.20
N VAL A 98 7.11 -0.84 5.42
CA VAL A 98 6.81 0.54 5.84
C VAL A 98 7.52 0.88 7.14
N ALA A 99 7.52 -0.02 8.13
CA ALA A 99 8.23 0.18 9.39
C ALA A 99 9.75 0.32 9.19
N LEU A 100 10.36 -0.52 8.38
CA LEU A 100 11.77 -0.44 8.05
C LEU A 100 12.12 0.86 7.31
N PHE A 101 11.30 1.29 6.38
CA PHE A 101 11.49 2.56 5.69
C PHE A 101 11.26 3.78 6.59
N ALA A 102 10.43 3.63 7.62
CA ALA A 102 10.19 4.69 8.61
C ALA A 102 11.39 4.88 9.56
N GLU A 103 12.23 3.87 9.76
CA GLU A 103 13.44 4.00 10.57
C GLU A 103 14.58 4.64 9.80
N ARG A 104 14.73 5.96 9.98
CA ARG A 104 15.87 6.71 9.42
C ARG A 104 17.17 6.58 10.22
N THR A 105 17.10 6.02 11.41
CA THR A 105 18.23 5.97 12.35
C THR A 105 19.34 5.02 11.92
N VAL A 106 19.02 4.02 11.11
CA VAL A 106 19.97 2.98 10.68
C VAL A 106 21.04 3.51 9.69
N ALA A 107 20.78 4.61 9.01
CA ALA A 107 21.68 5.15 7.97
C ALA A 107 22.04 6.62 8.18
N GLY A 108 22.15 7.11 9.42
CA GLY A 108 22.60 8.49 9.68
C GLY A 108 21.71 9.57 9.05
N GLY A 109 20.42 9.30 8.87
CA GLY A 109 19.47 10.23 8.26
C GLY A 109 19.42 10.17 6.73
N VAL A 110 20.20 9.33 6.10
CA VAL A 110 20.22 9.12 4.65
C VAL A 110 19.33 7.94 4.29
N SER A 111 18.45 8.09 3.31
CA SER A 111 17.63 6.99 2.80
C SER A 111 18.53 5.92 2.20
N ALA A 112 18.38 4.66 2.65
CA ALA A 112 19.15 3.52 2.15
C ALA A 112 19.05 3.31 0.63
N PHE A 113 18.09 3.93 -0.04
CA PHE A 113 17.84 3.79 -1.47
C PHE A 113 18.30 4.98 -2.33
N ALA A 114 18.58 6.13 -1.72
CA ALA A 114 18.80 7.36 -2.49
C ALA A 114 20.27 7.81 -2.55
N ALA A 115 21.11 7.41 -1.63
CA ALA A 115 22.35 8.10 -1.39
C ALA A 115 23.54 7.66 -2.24
N SER A 116 23.67 6.36 -2.50
CA SER A 116 24.91 5.84 -3.11
C SER A 116 25.01 6.11 -4.60
N ALA A 117 23.91 6.28 -5.30
CA ALA A 117 23.89 6.50 -6.75
C ALA A 117 24.06 7.96 -7.16
N ALA A 118 23.87 8.91 -6.25
CA ALA A 118 23.90 10.35 -6.52
C ALA A 118 25.14 11.07 -5.96
N THR A 119 26.05 10.37 -5.29
CA THR A 119 27.28 10.96 -4.75
C THR A 119 28.32 11.11 -5.84
N VAL A 120 28.71 12.36 -6.12
CA VAL A 120 29.84 12.65 -6.99
C VAL A 120 31.13 12.40 -6.19
N PRO A 121 32.11 11.62 -6.71
CA PRO A 121 33.39 11.39 -6.04
C PRO A 121 34.08 12.72 -5.62
N GLY A 122 34.48 12.80 -4.32
CA GLY A 122 35.07 13.99 -3.75
C GLY A 122 34.09 15.04 -3.23
N SER A 123 32.80 14.79 -3.25
CA SER A 123 31.79 15.68 -2.69
C SER A 123 31.65 15.54 -1.15
N PRO A 124 31.19 16.59 -0.43
CA PRO A 124 30.90 16.47 1.01
C PRO A 124 29.94 15.34 1.36
N LEU A 125 29.07 14.95 0.45
CA LEU A 125 28.10 13.87 0.62
C LEU A 125 28.76 12.49 0.64
N GLU A 126 29.91 12.33 0.01
CA GLU A 126 30.69 11.08 0.06
C GLU A 126 31.27 10.84 1.46
N ARG A 127 31.68 11.90 2.16
CA ARG A 127 32.21 11.81 3.53
C ARG A 127 31.13 11.52 4.58
N GLU A 128 29.89 11.86 4.29
CA GLU A 128 28.75 11.54 5.17
C GLU A 128 28.23 10.11 4.93
N ALA A 129 28.59 9.48 3.81
CA ALA A 129 28.20 8.12 3.45
C ALA A 129 29.20 7.04 3.91
N GLU A 130 30.43 7.45 4.34
CA GLU A 130 31.43 6.55 4.95
C GLU A 130 31.20 6.41 6.48
#